data_2a021a82df44a35858e88c60bcfc421e
#
_entry.id   2a021a82df44a35858e88c60bcfc421e
#
_cell.length_a   1.000
_cell.length_b   1.000
_cell.length_c   1.000
_cell.angle_alpha   90.00
_cell.angle_beta   90.00
_cell.angle_gamma   90.00
#
_symmetry.space_group_name_H-M   'P 1'
#
loop_
_entity.id
_entity.type
_entity.pdbx_description
1 polymer ?
#
loop_
_entity_poly.entity_id
_entity_poly.type
_entity_poly.pdbx_seq_one_letter_code
_entity_poly.pdbx_strand_id
1 'polypeptide(L)'
;MKKCFKGFVQLAVALTFISSAYADKAAVTKAMAKSMPSMKVDSIKPAAVKGLFEVVAGTTIYYVSEDGKYLLQGRLVDIAAHKDLTEEKLNGARKLAIEKIGQANMIVFKPKIAKYTVAIFTDIDCGYCRKLH
;
A
#
# COMPACT_ATOMS: atom_id res chain seq x y z
N MET A 1 1.43 52.62 2.79
CA MET A 1 0.48 51.66 3.44
C MET A 1 -0.24 50.70 2.49
N LYS A 2 -0.14 50.81 1.15
CA LYS A 2 -0.86 49.92 0.19
C LYS A 2 -0.11 48.64 -0.26
N LYS A 3 1.19 48.52 0.03
CA LYS A 3 2.03 47.38 -0.44
C LYS A 3 2.06 46.18 0.53
N CYS A 4 1.82 46.38 1.82
CA CYS A 4 1.80 45.30 2.81
C CYS A 4 0.50 44.45 2.75
N PHE A 5 -0.60 45.01 2.26
CA PHE A 5 -1.88 44.29 2.20
C PHE A 5 -1.94 43.22 1.10
N LYS A 6 -1.22 43.39 -0.02
CA LYS A 6 -1.16 42.41 -1.09
C LYS A 6 -0.37 41.14 -0.72
N GLY A 7 0.66 41.26 0.12
CA GLY A 7 1.45 40.12 0.59
C GLY A 7 0.69 39.23 1.58
N PHE A 8 -0.17 39.82 2.39
CA PHE A 8 -0.94 39.07 3.38
C PHE A 8 -2.09 38.24 2.76
N VAL A 9 -2.71 38.74 1.69
CA VAL A 9 -3.76 38.03 0.95
C VAL A 9 -3.17 36.84 0.17
N GLN A 10 -1.96 36.98 -0.39
CA GLN A 10 -1.31 35.87 -1.10
C GLN A 10 -0.84 34.75 -0.18
N LEU A 11 -0.42 35.06 1.06
CA LEU A 11 -0.04 34.05 2.04
C LEU A 11 -1.25 33.28 2.58
N ALA A 12 -2.42 33.94 2.73
CA ALA A 12 -3.65 33.30 3.18
C ALA A 12 -4.23 32.31 2.14
N VAL A 13 -4.06 32.57 0.84
CA VAL A 13 -4.54 31.68 -0.24
C VAL A 13 -3.68 30.41 -0.34
N ALA A 14 -2.37 30.47 -0.02
CA ALA A 14 -1.52 29.28 -0.06
C ALA A 14 -1.82 28.28 1.08
N LEU A 15 -2.38 28.71 2.21
CA LEU A 15 -2.70 27.82 3.34
C LEU A 15 -3.99 26.99 3.13
N THR A 16 -4.87 27.38 2.24
CA THR A 16 -6.19 26.72 2.07
C THR A 16 -6.13 25.43 1.23
N PHE A 17 -5.07 25.20 0.45
CA PHE A 17 -4.95 23.99 -0.41
C PHE A 17 -4.43 22.73 0.32
N ILE A 18 -3.86 22.87 1.53
CA ILE A 18 -3.31 21.72 2.27
C ILE A 18 -4.40 20.98 3.06
N SER A 19 -5.56 21.59 3.30
CA SER A 19 -6.60 21.03 4.17
C SER A 19 -7.37 19.85 3.57
N SER A 20 -7.53 19.77 2.25
CA SER A 20 -8.36 18.74 1.61
C SER A 20 -7.78 17.32 1.78
N ALA A 21 -6.49 17.13 1.55
CA ALA A 21 -5.87 15.80 1.58
C ALA A 21 -5.85 15.15 2.97
N TYR A 22 -5.83 15.96 4.04
CA TYR A 22 -5.89 15.45 5.41
C TYR A 22 -7.31 15.07 5.83
N ALA A 23 -8.32 15.82 5.39
CA ALA A 23 -9.71 15.54 5.69
C ALA A 23 -10.15 14.22 5.07
N ASP A 24 -9.79 13.97 3.82
CA ASP A 24 -10.13 12.77 3.06
C ASP A 24 -9.48 11.51 3.65
N LYS A 25 -8.21 11.58 4.04
CA LYS A 25 -7.53 10.48 4.75
C LYS A 25 -8.20 10.15 6.08
N ALA A 26 -8.63 11.15 6.84
CA ALA A 26 -9.31 10.96 8.12
C ALA A 26 -10.66 10.26 7.93
N ALA A 27 -11.41 10.61 6.88
CA ALA A 27 -12.67 9.97 6.54
C ALA A 27 -12.47 8.48 6.22
N VAL A 28 -11.49 8.15 5.38
CA VAL A 28 -11.14 6.76 5.04
C VAL A 28 -10.69 5.99 6.28
N THR A 29 -9.83 6.56 7.12
CA THR A 29 -9.38 5.92 8.37
C THR A 29 -10.55 5.58 9.29
N LYS A 30 -11.48 6.54 9.49
CA LYS A 30 -12.66 6.36 10.32
C LYS A 30 -13.60 5.30 9.73
N ALA A 31 -13.80 5.30 8.41
CA ALA A 31 -14.63 4.33 7.72
C ALA A 31 -14.08 2.91 7.87
N MET A 32 -12.78 2.72 7.66
CA MET A 32 -12.10 1.42 7.81
C MET A 32 -12.19 0.92 9.25
N ALA A 33 -11.90 1.75 10.24
CA ALA A 33 -11.98 1.39 11.65
C ALA A 33 -13.40 0.99 12.08
N LYS A 34 -14.43 1.64 11.52
CA LYS A 34 -15.84 1.34 11.82
C LYS A 34 -16.32 0.06 11.14
N SER A 35 -16.00 -0.11 9.85
CA SER A 35 -16.55 -1.20 9.03
C SER A 35 -15.75 -2.49 9.10
N MET A 36 -14.45 -2.38 9.39
CA MET A 36 -13.51 -3.52 9.45
C MET A 36 -12.58 -3.41 10.67
N PRO A 37 -13.11 -3.47 11.90
CA PRO A 37 -12.33 -3.24 13.13
C PRO A 37 -11.23 -4.28 13.36
N SER A 38 -11.37 -5.48 12.81
CA SER A 38 -10.34 -6.54 12.88
C SER A 38 -9.21 -6.39 11.87
N MET A 39 -9.36 -5.50 10.87
CA MET A 39 -8.35 -5.29 9.85
C MET A 39 -7.24 -4.36 10.36
N LYS A 40 -6.02 -4.89 10.44
CA LYS A 40 -4.85 -4.06 10.75
C LYS A 40 -4.40 -3.33 9.50
N VAL A 41 -4.69 -2.02 9.45
CA VAL A 41 -4.26 -1.14 8.37
C VAL A 41 -2.82 -0.69 8.60
N ASP A 42 -1.93 -0.97 7.65
CA ASP A 42 -0.52 -0.59 7.73
C ASP A 42 -0.27 0.80 7.12
N SER A 43 -0.96 1.15 6.04
CA SER A 43 -0.85 2.48 5.44
C SER A 43 -2.10 2.88 4.65
N ILE A 44 -2.35 4.21 4.60
CA ILE A 44 -3.38 4.84 3.78
C ILE A 44 -2.70 5.96 3.00
N LYS A 45 -2.75 5.91 1.66
CA LYS A 45 -2.15 6.89 0.75
C LYS A 45 -3.12 7.20 -0.40
N PRO A 46 -3.05 8.38 -1.01
CA PRO A 46 -3.77 8.63 -2.26
C PRO A 46 -3.38 7.59 -3.32
N ALA A 47 -4.35 7.05 -4.03
CA ALA A 47 -4.13 6.15 -5.15
C ALA A 47 -3.76 6.94 -6.43
N ALA A 48 -3.30 6.22 -7.48
CA ALA A 48 -3.07 6.83 -8.79
C ALA A 48 -4.36 7.36 -9.44
N VAL A 49 -5.50 6.79 -9.08
CA VAL A 49 -6.82 7.27 -9.52
C VAL A 49 -7.32 8.32 -8.51
N LYS A 50 -7.61 9.52 -9.01
CA LYS A 50 -8.17 10.62 -8.21
C LYS A 50 -9.48 10.19 -7.56
N GLY A 51 -9.68 10.57 -6.30
CA GLY A 51 -10.87 10.21 -5.52
C GLY A 51 -10.80 8.82 -4.86
N LEU A 52 -9.66 8.12 -4.99
CA LEU A 52 -9.41 6.86 -4.31
C LEU A 52 -8.19 6.95 -3.39
N PHE A 53 -8.26 6.23 -2.29
CA PHE A 53 -7.13 5.95 -1.40
C PHE A 53 -6.72 4.49 -1.50
N GLU A 54 -5.43 4.25 -1.57
CA GLU A 54 -4.81 2.94 -1.44
C GLU A 54 -4.63 2.62 0.03
N VAL A 55 -5.23 1.53 0.48
CA VAL A 55 -5.16 1.03 1.85
C VAL A 55 -4.43 -0.30 1.86
N VAL A 56 -3.27 -0.33 2.49
CA VAL A 56 -2.46 -1.55 2.63
C VAL A 56 -2.77 -2.18 3.99
N ALA A 57 -3.11 -3.46 3.96
CA ALA A 57 -3.33 -4.28 5.15
C ALA A 57 -2.61 -5.63 4.98
N GLY A 58 -1.46 -5.78 5.61
CA GLY A 58 -0.57 -6.93 5.43
C GLY A 58 -0.11 -7.09 3.99
N THR A 59 -0.51 -8.18 3.35
CA THR A 59 -0.21 -8.49 1.94
C THR A 59 -1.40 -8.24 1.01
N THR A 60 -2.39 -7.45 1.45
CA THR A 60 -3.58 -7.13 0.67
C THR A 60 -3.67 -5.62 0.47
N ILE A 61 -4.11 -5.21 -0.71
CA ILE A 61 -4.37 -3.81 -1.05
C ILE A 61 -5.85 -3.64 -1.37
N TYR A 62 -6.42 -2.60 -0.78
CA TYR A 62 -7.77 -2.15 -1.03
C TYR A 62 -7.74 -0.72 -1.58
N TYR A 63 -8.73 -0.37 -2.36
CA TYR A 63 -8.96 1.01 -2.81
C TYR A 63 -10.26 1.49 -2.19
N VAL A 64 -10.20 2.63 -1.51
CA VAL A 64 -11.35 3.19 -0.80
C VAL A 64 -11.62 4.58 -1.33
N SER A 65 -12.90 4.90 -1.60
CA SER A 65 -13.29 6.23 -2.02
C SER A 65 -12.98 7.27 -0.94
N GLU A 66 -12.65 8.49 -1.33
CA GLU A 66 -12.27 9.58 -0.42
C GLU A 66 -13.34 9.90 0.63
N ASP A 67 -14.61 9.64 0.33
CA ASP A 67 -15.71 9.77 1.28
C ASP A 67 -15.87 8.56 2.21
N GLY A 68 -15.06 7.52 2.05
CA GLY A 68 -15.05 6.30 2.87
C GLY A 68 -16.24 5.37 2.67
N LYS A 69 -17.08 5.58 1.62
CA LYS A 69 -18.30 4.79 1.42
C LYS A 69 -18.06 3.50 0.63
N TYR A 70 -17.13 3.50 -0.30
CA TYR A 70 -16.92 2.39 -1.22
C TYR A 70 -15.53 1.80 -1.05
N LEU A 71 -15.45 0.48 -1.01
CA LEU A 71 -14.24 -0.28 -0.99
C LEU A 71 -14.21 -1.17 -2.24
N LEU A 72 -13.08 -1.10 -2.96
CA LEU A 72 -12.80 -1.97 -4.10
C LEU A 72 -11.62 -2.86 -3.74
N GLN A 73 -11.74 -4.13 -4.08
CA GLN A 73 -10.65 -5.09 -4.02
C GLN A 73 -10.39 -5.58 -5.44
N GLY A 74 -9.16 -5.38 -5.92
CA GLY A 74 -8.82 -5.74 -7.29
C GLY A 74 -7.46 -5.19 -7.69
N ARG A 75 -7.19 -5.23 -8.99
CA ARG A 75 -5.94 -4.75 -9.58
C ARG A 75 -6.16 -3.40 -10.26
N LEU A 76 -5.29 -2.46 -9.94
CA LEU A 76 -5.21 -1.17 -10.62
C LEU A 76 -4.08 -1.25 -11.65
N VAL A 77 -4.45 -1.20 -12.92
CA VAL A 77 -3.51 -1.31 -14.04
C VAL A 77 -3.45 0.02 -14.78
N ASP A 78 -2.24 0.55 -14.93
CA ASP A 78 -1.98 1.65 -15.85
C ASP A 78 -1.90 1.08 -17.26
N ILE A 79 -2.94 1.34 -18.05
CA ILE A 79 -3.08 0.80 -19.42
C ILE A 79 -2.03 1.39 -20.34
N ALA A 80 -1.72 2.68 -20.20
CA ALA A 80 -0.76 3.36 -21.06
C ALA A 80 0.69 2.90 -20.78
N ALA A 81 1.02 2.71 -19.51
CA ALA A 81 2.33 2.23 -19.10
C ALA A 81 2.46 0.71 -19.10
N HIS A 82 1.38 -0.04 -19.36
CA HIS A 82 1.31 -1.51 -19.23
C HIS A 82 1.82 -2.02 -17.86
N LYS A 83 1.48 -1.29 -16.79
CA LYS A 83 1.94 -1.58 -15.43
C LYS A 83 0.78 -1.93 -14.51
N ASP A 84 0.94 -3.03 -13.78
CA ASP A 84 0.07 -3.34 -12.66
C ASP A 84 0.60 -2.67 -11.39
N LEU A 85 -0.04 -1.56 -11.02
CA LEU A 85 0.35 -0.76 -9.86
C LEU A 85 0.09 -1.49 -8.55
N THR A 86 -0.96 -2.31 -8.50
CA THR A 86 -1.28 -3.13 -7.32
C THR A 86 -0.23 -4.22 -7.11
N GLU A 87 0.15 -4.95 -8.17
CA GLU A 87 1.14 -6.01 -8.08
C GLU A 87 2.53 -5.47 -7.69
N GLU A 88 2.92 -4.31 -8.24
CA GLU A 88 4.17 -3.65 -7.87
C GLU A 88 4.24 -3.37 -6.35
N LYS A 89 3.14 -2.86 -5.78
CA LYS A 89 3.03 -2.61 -4.33
C LYS A 89 3.01 -3.89 -3.51
N LEU A 90 2.26 -4.90 -3.96
CA LEU A 90 2.20 -6.21 -3.30
C LEU A 90 3.58 -6.87 -3.26
N ASN A 91 4.35 -6.78 -4.35
CA ASN A 91 5.70 -7.33 -4.40
C ASN A 91 6.62 -6.62 -3.41
N GLY A 92 6.50 -5.31 -3.24
CA GLY A 92 7.19 -4.56 -2.20
C GLY A 92 6.84 -5.04 -0.78
N ALA A 93 5.54 -5.20 -0.50
CA ALA A 93 5.06 -5.67 0.80
C ALA A 93 5.51 -7.13 1.09
N ARG A 94 5.42 -8.02 0.10
CA ARG A 94 5.90 -9.42 0.21
C ARG A 94 7.40 -9.48 0.49
N LYS A 95 8.20 -8.67 -0.21
CA LYS A 95 9.64 -8.59 0.02
C LYS A 95 9.96 -8.19 1.46
N LEU A 96 9.33 -7.14 1.96
CA LEU A 96 9.49 -6.70 3.34
C LEU A 96 9.05 -7.76 4.36
N ALA A 97 7.97 -8.50 4.08
CA ALA A 97 7.50 -9.58 4.93
C ALA A 97 8.54 -10.71 5.02
N ILE A 98 9.14 -11.11 3.89
CA ILE A 98 10.19 -12.14 3.83
C ILE A 98 11.43 -11.67 4.59
N GLU A 99 11.86 -10.42 4.40
CA GLU A 99 13.00 -9.85 5.10
C GLU A 99 12.82 -9.86 6.64
N LYS A 100 11.59 -9.62 7.12
CA LYS A 100 11.26 -9.68 8.56
C LYS A 100 11.34 -11.08 9.16
N ILE A 101 11.06 -12.14 8.39
CA ILE A 101 11.16 -13.53 8.88
C ILE A 101 12.61 -13.86 9.23
N GLY A 102 13.56 -13.36 8.45
CA GLY A 102 14.99 -13.58 8.64
C GLY A 102 15.44 -15.03 8.32
N GLN A 103 16.69 -15.19 7.97
CA GLN A 103 17.25 -16.49 7.56
C GLN A 103 17.32 -17.52 8.68
N ALA A 104 17.30 -17.10 9.95
CA ALA A 104 17.34 -18.01 11.10
C ALA A 104 16.15 -18.98 11.17
N ASN A 105 15.02 -18.59 10.56
CA ASN A 105 13.79 -19.39 10.52
C ASN A 105 13.56 -20.05 9.15
N MET A 106 14.61 -20.17 8.33
CA MET A 106 14.55 -20.74 6.99
C MET A 106 15.55 -21.87 6.80
N ILE A 107 15.23 -22.85 5.98
CA ILE A 107 16.21 -23.78 5.44
C ILE A 107 16.86 -23.10 4.25
N VAL A 108 18.17 -22.85 4.33
CA VAL A 108 18.88 -22.07 3.32
C VAL A 108 19.88 -22.94 2.58
N PHE A 109 19.70 -23.07 1.27
CA PHE A 109 20.67 -23.70 0.36
C PHE A 109 21.47 -22.61 -0.33
N LYS A 110 22.78 -22.53 -0.06
CA LYS A 110 23.67 -21.51 -0.64
C LYS A 110 24.67 -22.15 -1.59
N PRO A 111 24.65 -21.86 -2.89
CA PRO A 111 25.76 -22.19 -3.78
C PRO A 111 26.95 -21.26 -3.50
N LYS A 112 28.14 -21.63 -3.98
CA LYS A 112 29.35 -20.79 -3.84
C LYS A 112 29.17 -19.38 -4.42
N ILE A 113 28.42 -19.27 -5.53
CA ILE A 113 28.08 -18.01 -6.18
C ILE A 113 26.58 -18.02 -6.46
N ALA A 114 25.83 -17.19 -5.72
CA ALA A 114 24.39 -17.03 -5.92
C ALA A 114 24.12 -15.85 -6.86
N LYS A 115 23.48 -16.11 -7.99
CA LYS A 115 23.03 -15.07 -8.92
C LYS A 115 21.64 -14.53 -8.55
N TYR A 116 20.78 -15.38 -8.02
CA TYR A 116 19.41 -15.05 -7.61
C TYR A 116 19.10 -15.71 -6.27
N THR A 117 18.15 -15.14 -5.55
CA THR A 117 17.58 -15.71 -4.33
C THR A 117 16.11 -16.01 -4.58
N VAL A 118 15.68 -17.24 -4.28
CA VAL A 118 14.29 -17.68 -4.38
C VAL A 118 13.83 -18.07 -2.99
N ALA A 119 12.73 -17.50 -2.52
CA ALA A 119 12.06 -17.91 -1.28
C ALA A 119 10.85 -18.77 -1.63
N ILE A 120 10.77 -19.97 -1.08
CA ILE A 120 9.69 -20.92 -1.30
C ILE A 120 8.99 -21.17 0.05
N PHE A 121 7.66 -21.00 0.06
CA PHE A 121 6.83 -21.38 1.18
C PHE A 121 6.27 -22.78 0.90
N THR A 122 6.51 -23.70 1.81
CA THR A 122 6.12 -25.11 1.65
C THR A 122 5.39 -25.61 2.88
N ASP A 123 4.53 -26.60 2.72
CA ASP A 123 3.76 -27.23 3.78
C ASP A 123 3.93 -28.75 3.67
N ILE A 124 4.10 -29.41 4.81
CA ILE A 124 4.25 -30.87 4.91
C ILE A 124 2.98 -31.61 4.50
N ASP A 125 1.82 -31.01 4.69
CA ASP A 125 0.51 -31.60 4.32
C ASP A 125 0.12 -31.31 2.86
N CYS A 126 0.89 -30.49 2.17
CA CYS A 126 0.66 -30.16 0.76
C CYS A 126 1.30 -31.23 -0.17
N GLY A 127 0.47 -32.01 -0.86
CA GLY A 127 0.94 -33.05 -1.78
C GLY A 127 1.79 -32.55 -2.93
N TYR A 128 1.55 -31.32 -3.40
CA TYR A 128 2.37 -30.66 -4.45
C TYR A 128 3.70 -30.18 -3.89
N CYS A 129 3.72 -29.68 -2.67
CA CYS A 129 4.95 -29.22 -2.02
C CYS A 129 5.91 -30.38 -1.81
N ARG A 130 5.42 -31.58 -1.45
CA ARG A 130 6.23 -32.81 -1.32
C ARG A 130 6.83 -33.29 -2.63
N LYS A 131 6.27 -32.92 -3.79
CA LYS A 131 6.85 -33.24 -5.11
C LYS A 131 7.94 -32.27 -5.53
N LEU A 132 8.04 -31.11 -4.89
CA LEU A 132 9.06 -30.11 -5.15
C LEU A 132 10.40 -30.48 -4.50
N HIS A 133 10.35 -31.22 -3.40
CA HIS A 133 11.50 -31.74 -2.65
C HIS A 133 11.84 -33.17 -3.09
#